data_47d0bc49944f4da268ebaec604d8c492
#
_entry.id   47d0bc49944f4da268ebaec604d8c492
#
_cell.length_a   1.000
_cell.length_b   1.000
_cell.length_c   1.000
_cell.angle_alpha   90.00
_cell.angle_beta   90.00
_cell.angle_gamma   90.00
#
_symmetry.space_group_name_H-M   'P 1'
#
loop_
_entity.id
_entity.type
_entity.pdbx_description
1 polymer ?
#
loop_
_entity_poly.entity_id
_entity_poly.type
_entity_poly.pdbx_seq_one_letter_code
_entity_poly.pdbx_strand_id
1 'polypeptide(L)'
;MKNITWKDKIETFEVMDVKGRALSFFSELRQKAAAKKHGEGLQVVQTFDPVPLYPIMSAMGFEHYTEKGSKIEYQANFYRVKKGENNGKR
;
A
#
# COMPACT_ATOMS: atom_id res chain seq x y z
N MET A 1 -17.14 -7.46 -4.64
CA MET A 1 -15.85 -7.22 -5.26
C MET A 1 -15.52 -5.75 -5.26
N LYS A 2 -14.32 -5.44 -4.87
CA LYS A 2 -13.94 -4.04 -4.76
C LYS A 2 -13.35 -3.51 -6.05
N ASN A 3 -13.82 -2.36 -6.46
CA ASN A 3 -13.34 -1.68 -7.65
C ASN A 3 -12.37 -0.59 -7.23
N ILE A 4 -11.12 -0.72 -7.59
CA ILE A 4 -10.18 0.35 -7.29
C ILE A 4 -9.93 1.15 -8.55
N THR A 5 -9.89 2.47 -8.38
CA THR A 5 -9.76 3.37 -9.52
C THR A 5 -8.31 3.73 -9.83
N TRP A 6 -7.39 3.31 -8.98
CA TRP A 6 -5.99 3.71 -9.09
C TRP A 6 -5.06 2.58 -9.47
N LYS A 7 -5.62 1.48 -9.96
CA LYS A 7 -4.81 0.31 -10.27
C LYS A 7 -3.74 0.61 -11.32
N ASP A 8 -4.06 1.48 -12.26
CA ASP A 8 -3.12 1.86 -13.31
C ASP A 8 -1.99 2.75 -12.82
N LYS A 9 -2.06 3.23 -11.59
CA LYS A 9 -1.01 4.08 -11.03
C LYS A 9 0.03 3.28 -10.27
N ILE A 10 -0.20 1.99 -10.08
CA ILE A 10 0.69 1.16 -9.26
C ILE A 10 2.11 1.16 -9.81
N GLU A 11 2.25 1.21 -11.12
CA GLU A 11 3.59 1.21 -11.71
C GLU A 11 4.41 2.44 -11.34
N THR A 12 3.77 3.49 -10.83
CA THR A 12 4.47 4.69 -10.40
C THR A 12 4.84 4.66 -8.92
N PHE A 13 4.44 3.62 -8.19
CA PHE A 13 4.62 3.57 -6.74
C PHE A 13 6.07 3.31 -6.40
N GLU A 14 6.50 3.90 -5.30
CA GLU A 14 7.81 3.56 -4.74
C GLU A 14 7.73 2.14 -4.17
N VAL A 15 8.71 1.32 -4.51
CA VAL A 15 8.72 -0.08 -4.09
C VAL A 15 9.59 -0.25 -2.86
N MET A 16 9.04 -0.89 -1.83
CA MET A 16 9.78 -1.27 -0.65
C MET A 16 9.81 -2.79 -0.59
N ASP A 17 10.91 -3.37 -1.03
CA ASP A 17 11.07 -4.81 -0.95
C ASP A 17 11.62 -5.16 0.42
N VAL A 18 10.77 -5.70 1.26
CA VAL A 18 11.13 -5.98 2.64
C VAL A 18 11.04 -7.48 2.94
N LYS A 19 11.15 -8.30 1.89
CA LYS A 19 11.11 -9.74 2.09
C LYS A 19 12.20 -10.14 3.08
N GLY A 20 11.82 -11.00 4.00
CA GLY A 20 12.75 -11.49 5.02
C GLY A 20 12.90 -10.61 6.23
N ARG A 21 12.24 -9.46 6.25
CA ARG A 21 12.40 -8.52 7.36
C ARG A 21 11.29 -8.60 8.40
N ALA A 22 10.37 -9.53 8.22
CA ALA A 22 9.20 -9.64 9.09
C ALA A 22 8.55 -8.27 9.25
N LEU A 23 8.42 -7.74 10.44
CA LEU A 23 7.84 -6.43 10.64
C LEU A 23 8.86 -5.36 11.02
N SER A 24 10.15 -5.67 10.88
CA SER A 24 11.18 -4.70 11.27
C SER A 24 11.22 -3.48 10.36
N PHE A 25 10.54 -3.53 9.22
CA PHE A 25 10.50 -2.40 8.30
C PHE A 25 9.44 -1.35 8.66
N PHE A 26 8.72 -1.59 9.74
CA PHE A 26 7.51 -0.82 10.04
C PHE A 26 7.78 0.67 10.23
N SER A 27 8.82 0.99 10.96
CA SER A 27 9.17 2.39 11.21
C SER A 27 9.51 3.10 9.90
N GLU A 28 10.29 2.45 9.05
CA GLU A 28 10.66 3.02 7.77
C GLU A 28 9.43 3.22 6.88
N LEU A 29 8.53 2.25 6.89
CA LEU A 29 7.32 2.35 6.11
C LEU A 29 6.49 3.55 6.53
N ARG A 30 6.36 3.75 7.84
CA ARG A 30 5.57 4.87 8.34
C ARG A 30 6.16 6.21 7.94
N GLN A 31 7.48 6.32 7.95
CA GLN A 31 8.13 7.54 7.53
C GLN A 31 7.88 7.83 6.06
N LYS A 32 8.02 6.80 5.23
CA LYS A 32 7.79 6.98 3.81
C LYS A 32 6.32 7.30 3.52
N ALA A 33 5.42 6.64 4.22
CA ALA A 33 4.00 6.88 4.02
C ALA A 33 3.62 8.31 4.40
N ALA A 34 4.19 8.79 5.52
CA ALA A 34 3.88 10.14 5.97
C ALA A 34 4.34 11.19 4.97
N ALA A 35 5.38 10.89 4.20
CA ALA A 35 5.91 11.81 3.21
C ALA A 35 5.15 11.79 1.89
N LYS A 36 4.25 10.83 1.69
CA LYS A 36 3.53 10.74 0.43
C LYS A 36 2.43 11.76 0.35
N LYS A 37 2.28 12.35 -0.81
CA LYS A 37 1.22 13.30 -1.07
C LYS A 37 0.00 12.56 -1.62
N HIS A 38 -1.12 13.23 -1.59
CA HIS A 38 -2.33 12.67 -2.21
C HIS A 38 -2.02 12.35 -3.67
N GLY A 39 -2.40 11.16 -4.09
CA GLY A 39 -2.14 10.71 -5.45
C GLY A 39 -0.87 9.91 -5.59
N GLU A 40 -0.11 9.74 -4.52
CA GLU A 40 1.12 8.94 -4.54
C GLU A 40 0.91 7.65 -3.76
N GLY A 41 1.77 6.68 -4.01
CA GLY A 41 1.61 5.40 -3.37
C GLY A 41 2.91 4.68 -3.10
N LEU A 42 2.77 3.59 -2.35
CA LEU A 42 3.86 2.70 -1.98
C LEU A 42 3.47 1.27 -2.29
N GLN A 43 4.44 0.48 -2.72
CA GLN A 43 4.24 -0.94 -2.87
C GLN A 43 5.18 -1.67 -1.91
N VAL A 44 4.61 -2.43 -1.01
CA VAL A 44 5.38 -3.21 -0.04
C VAL A 44 5.43 -4.65 -0.54
N VAL A 45 6.63 -5.16 -0.76
CA VAL A 45 6.82 -6.54 -1.23
C VAL A 45 7.26 -7.38 -0.06
N GLN A 46 6.51 -8.45 0.22
CA GLN A 46 6.77 -9.29 1.38
C GLN A 46 6.44 -10.74 1.04
N THR A 47 6.88 -11.66 1.89
CA THR A 47 6.63 -13.09 1.69
C THR A 47 5.30 -13.54 2.29
N PHE A 48 4.57 -12.63 2.89
CA PHE A 48 3.27 -12.91 3.48
C PHE A 48 2.38 -11.70 3.26
N ASP A 49 1.08 -11.93 3.38
CA ASP A 49 0.11 -10.84 3.24
C ASP A 49 0.20 -9.96 4.50
N PRO A 50 0.64 -8.71 4.37
CA PRO A 50 0.89 -7.87 5.56
C PRO A 50 -0.41 -7.27 6.11
N VAL A 51 -1.34 -8.14 6.47
CA VAL A 51 -2.66 -7.72 6.94
C VAL A 51 -2.59 -6.72 8.10
N PRO A 52 -1.66 -6.86 9.07
CA PRO A 52 -1.62 -5.90 10.17
C PRO A 52 -1.34 -4.47 9.74
N LEU A 53 -0.80 -4.26 8.53
CA LEU A 53 -0.54 -2.91 8.06
C LEU A 53 -1.80 -2.21 7.57
N TYR A 54 -2.82 -2.96 7.19
CA TYR A 54 -3.96 -2.36 6.52
C TYR A 54 -4.69 -1.32 7.36
N PRO A 55 -5.06 -1.61 8.61
CA PRO A 55 -5.74 -0.59 9.40
C PRO A 55 -4.85 0.62 9.70
N ILE A 56 -3.56 0.37 9.83
CA ILE A 56 -2.63 1.47 10.12
C ILE A 56 -2.53 2.40 8.93
N MET A 57 -2.38 1.83 7.74
CA MET A 57 -2.28 2.65 6.54
C MET A 57 -3.61 3.32 6.23
N SER A 58 -4.72 2.64 6.51
CA SER A 58 -6.03 3.23 6.34
C SER A 58 -6.19 4.47 7.22
N ALA A 59 -5.71 4.40 8.44
CA ALA A 59 -5.78 5.55 9.35
C ALA A 59 -4.94 6.72 8.84
N MET A 60 -3.96 6.46 7.99
CA MET A 60 -3.12 7.50 7.40
C MET A 60 -3.67 8.00 6.07
N GLY A 61 -4.83 7.52 5.64
CA GLY A 61 -5.45 8.00 4.42
C GLY A 61 -5.13 7.18 3.19
N PHE A 62 -4.67 5.94 3.36
CA PHE A 62 -4.33 5.08 2.24
C PHE A 62 -5.38 4.01 2.02
N GLU A 63 -5.72 3.77 0.76
CA GLU A 63 -6.42 2.56 0.36
C GLU A 63 -5.37 1.50 0.05
N HIS A 64 -5.77 0.25 0.07
CA HIS A 64 -4.83 -0.82 -0.23
C HIS A 64 -5.41 -1.81 -1.22
N TYR A 65 -4.52 -2.47 -1.93
CA TYR A 65 -4.86 -3.53 -2.87
C TYR A 65 -3.66 -4.46 -2.92
N THR A 66 -3.85 -5.69 -2.50
CA THR A 66 -2.76 -6.64 -2.41
C THR A 66 -2.91 -7.71 -3.47
N GLU A 67 -1.83 -7.94 -4.20
CA GLU A 67 -1.77 -9.01 -5.19
C GLU A 67 -0.74 -10.03 -4.75
N LYS A 68 -1.01 -11.28 -5.01
CA LYS A 68 -0.02 -12.32 -4.83
C LYS A 68 0.70 -12.49 -6.16
N GLY A 69 2.00 -12.22 -6.13
CA GLY A 69 2.81 -12.33 -7.34
C GLY A 69 3.26 -13.75 -7.55
N SER A 70 4.57 -13.98 -7.45
CA SER A 70 5.08 -15.32 -7.57
C SER A 70 4.75 -16.11 -6.31
N LYS A 71 5.27 -17.34 -6.22
CA LYS A 71 4.89 -18.26 -5.16
C LYS A 71 5.02 -17.70 -3.75
N ILE A 72 6.04 -16.90 -3.53
CA ILE A 72 6.36 -16.45 -2.18
C ILE A 72 6.36 -14.95 -2.07
N GLU A 73 5.61 -14.29 -2.92
CA GLU A 73 5.67 -12.83 -2.93
C GLU A 73 4.28 -12.24 -2.93
N TYR A 74 4.06 -11.32 -2.01
CA TYR A 74 2.84 -10.51 -1.96
C TYR A 74 3.25 -9.07 -2.22
N GLN A 75 2.46 -8.39 -3.04
CA GLN A 75 2.68 -6.99 -3.35
C GLN A 75 1.50 -6.22 -2.80
N ALA A 76 1.72 -5.57 -1.67
CA ALA A 76 0.68 -4.78 -1.02
C ALA A 76 0.82 -3.34 -1.47
N ASN A 77 -0.16 -2.88 -2.23
CA ASN A 77 -0.14 -1.55 -2.83
C ASN A 77 -0.97 -0.62 -1.97
N PHE A 78 -0.39 0.51 -1.60
CA PHE A 78 -1.05 1.51 -0.77
C PHE A 78 -1.06 2.83 -1.54
N TYR A 79 -2.23 3.40 -1.69
CA TYR A 79 -2.42 4.62 -2.46
C TYR A 79 -3.05 5.68 -1.57
N ARG A 80 -2.41 6.84 -1.47
CA ARG A 80 -3.00 7.94 -0.70
C ARG A 80 -4.04 8.63 -1.56
N VAL A 81 -5.28 8.41 -1.24
CA VAL A 81 -6.40 8.85 -2.03
C VAL A 81 -6.38 10.37 -2.17
N LYS A 82 -6.56 10.84 -3.39
CA LYS A 82 -6.68 12.27 -3.63
C LYS A 82 -7.97 12.79 -3.06
N LYS A 83 -7.95 14.04 -2.67
CA LYS A 83 -9.16 14.68 -2.23
C LYS A 83 -10.18 14.68 -3.38
N GLY A 84 -11.38 14.21 -3.09
CA GLY A 84 -12.40 14.12 -4.10
C GLY A 84 -12.41 12.86 -4.91
N GLU A 85 -11.43 12.00 -4.67
CA GLU A 85 -11.28 10.74 -5.42
C GLU A 85 -11.85 9.57 -4.64
N ASN A 86 -12.39 9.82 -3.50
CA ASN A 86 -12.89 8.79 -2.63
C ASN A 86 -14.14 8.15 -3.22
N ASN A 87 -14.15 6.86 -3.33
CA ASN A 87 -15.28 6.14 -3.87
C ASN A 87 -16.31 5.80 -2.84
N GLY A 88 -16.03 6.07 -1.73
CA GLY A 88 -16.94 5.67 -0.75
C GLY A 88 -18.12 6.56 -0.66
N LYS A 89 -17.98 6.74 -0.98
CA LYS A 89 -18.49 7.05 -0.59
C LYS A 89 -19.09 7.33 -0.03
N ARG A 90 -19.39 7.55 0.11
CA ARG A 90 -19.83 7.65 0.51
C ARG A 90 -20.13 7.56 0.85
#